data_7180aa7dcf73c6e416ff8b26fb4a499f
#
_entry.id   7180aa7dcf73c6e416ff8b26fb4a499f
#
_cell.length_a   1.000
_cell.length_b   1.000
_cell.length_c   1.000
_cell.angle_alpha   90.00
_cell.angle_beta   90.00
_cell.angle_gamma   90.00
#
_symmetry.space_group_name_H-M   'P 1'
#
loop_
_entity.id
_entity.type
_entity.pdbx_description
1 polymer ?
#
loop_
_entity_poly.entity_id
_entity_poly.type
_entity_poly.pdbx_seq_one_letter_code
_entity_poly.pdbx_strand_id
1 'polypeptide(L)'
;DEAHMITNQGSNALLKIVEEPPAHLIFIFATTEPEKVIGTIRSRTHHYPFRLLTPQAMRGLLERTVAAEGAIIEESVYPLVIRAGGGSPRDTLSILDQLLAGTGPDGLTYQYARMLLGVTDDTLIDATIAALATNDRASLFTTVDDVIEAGLSPRKFSEDLLDRLRDLMLLQAVPDAVNLGLVDAPTDRGEILLQQAQEFDSQRIPRIAGILNDGLSSLKGATSPRLLLEILCAKMLIEPGGQAAPAPALSAPSARPTPAAPASTPSSKYERPS
;
A
#
# COMPACT_ATOMS: atom_id res chain seq x y z
N ASP A 1 -18.39 -16.55 18.40
CA ASP A 1 -17.66 -15.73 17.44
C ASP A 1 -16.62 -14.88 18.19
N GLU A 2 -15.56 -14.43 17.46
CA GLU A 2 -14.44 -13.64 18.04
C GLU A 2 -13.83 -14.29 19.29
N ALA A 3 -13.57 -15.59 19.24
CA ALA A 3 -13.11 -16.37 20.39
C ALA A 3 -11.80 -15.88 21.00
N HIS A 4 -10.97 -15.12 20.24
CA HIS A 4 -9.76 -14.48 20.74
C HIS A 4 -10.03 -13.34 21.72
N MET A 5 -11.26 -12.80 21.74
CA MET A 5 -11.67 -11.74 22.70
C MET A 5 -12.01 -12.29 24.09
N ILE A 6 -12.13 -13.62 24.25
CA ILE A 6 -12.39 -14.23 25.54
C ILE A 6 -11.17 -14.02 26.45
N THR A 7 -11.40 -13.49 27.64
CA THR A 7 -10.34 -13.32 28.65
C THR A 7 -9.76 -14.67 29.08
N ASN A 8 -8.52 -14.68 29.55
CA ASN A 8 -7.92 -15.92 30.11
C ASN A 8 -8.74 -16.53 31.24
N GLN A 9 -9.38 -15.69 32.08
CA GLN A 9 -10.28 -16.15 33.14
C GLN A 9 -11.53 -16.81 32.57
N GLY A 10 -12.15 -16.20 31.54
CA GLY A 10 -13.32 -16.78 30.84
C GLY A 10 -12.98 -18.09 30.15
N SER A 11 -11.83 -18.14 29.47
CA SER A 11 -11.35 -19.36 28.84
C SER A 11 -11.13 -20.48 29.85
N ASN A 12 -10.49 -20.18 31.00
CA ASN A 12 -10.29 -21.15 32.06
C ASN A 12 -11.61 -21.68 32.66
N ALA A 13 -12.63 -20.84 32.79
CA ALA A 13 -13.97 -21.24 33.24
C ALA A 13 -14.64 -22.22 32.25
N LEU A 14 -14.38 -22.08 30.95
CA LEU A 14 -14.92 -22.97 29.92
C LEU A 14 -14.15 -24.29 29.78
N LEU A 15 -12.89 -24.37 30.23
CA LEU A 15 -12.03 -25.53 30.01
C LEU A 15 -12.69 -26.84 30.44
N LYS A 16 -13.28 -26.88 31.62
CA LYS A 16 -13.87 -28.12 32.16
C LYS A 16 -15.01 -28.67 31.30
N ILE A 17 -15.81 -27.77 30.70
CA ILE A 17 -16.94 -28.16 29.83
C ILE A 17 -16.42 -28.47 28.41
N VAL A 18 -15.36 -27.85 27.98
CA VAL A 18 -14.72 -28.14 26.66
C VAL A 18 -13.94 -29.44 26.71
N GLU A 19 -13.37 -29.81 27.86
CA GLU A 19 -12.64 -31.07 28.05
C GLU A 19 -13.57 -32.29 28.10
N GLU A 20 -14.67 -32.14 28.84
CA GLU A 20 -15.66 -33.21 29.02
C GLU A 20 -17.08 -32.70 28.66
N PRO A 21 -17.35 -32.42 27.38
CA PRO A 21 -18.64 -31.88 26.99
C PRO A 21 -19.76 -32.90 27.19
N PRO A 22 -20.92 -32.49 27.70
CA PRO A 22 -22.13 -33.33 27.68
C PRO A 22 -22.48 -33.76 26.23
N ALA A 23 -23.04 -34.95 26.06
CA ALA A 23 -23.32 -35.55 24.74
C ALA A 23 -24.18 -34.67 23.80
N HIS A 24 -24.95 -33.74 24.35
CA HIS A 24 -25.81 -32.82 23.60
C HIS A 24 -25.16 -31.47 23.29
N LEU A 25 -23.90 -31.22 23.72
CA LEU A 25 -23.23 -29.90 23.61
C LEU A 25 -22.10 -29.97 22.55
N ILE A 26 -22.15 -29.05 21.62
CA ILE A 26 -21.12 -28.84 20.61
C ILE A 26 -20.59 -27.41 20.74
N PHE A 27 -19.27 -27.26 20.81
CA PHE A 27 -18.62 -25.97 20.79
C PHE A 27 -18.12 -25.64 19.38
N ILE A 28 -18.48 -24.45 18.91
CA ILE A 28 -17.95 -23.86 17.67
C ILE A 28 -17.31 -22.52 18.03
N PHE A 29 -15.98 -22.46 17.90
CA PHE A 29 -15.21 -21.24 18.12
C PHE A 29 -14.84 -20.64 16.75
N ALA A 30 -15.27 -19.42 16.48
CA ALA A 30 -14.87 -18.68 15.30
C ALA A 30 -13.94 -17.52 15.71
N THR A 31 -12.86 -17.33 14.98
CA THR A 31 -11.86 -16.28 15.26
C THR A 31 -11.09 -15.91 14.01
N THR A 32 -10.70 -14.64 13.90
CA THR A 32 -9.75 -14.13 12.90
C THR A 32 -8.30 -14.31 13.34
N GLU A 33 -8.05 -14.57 14.65
CA GLU A 33 -6.71 -14.70 15.24
C GLU A 33 -6.57 -16.00 16.04
N PRO A 34 -6.46 -17.16 15.36
CA PRO A 34 -6.44 -18.47 16.01
C PRO A 34 -5.27 -18.65 16.98
N GLU A 35 -4.17 -17.95 16.78
CA GLU A 35 -3.00 -17.97 17.65
C GLU A 35 -3.26 -17.34 19.02
N LYS A 36 -4.21 -16.40 19.13
CA LYS A 36 -4.61 -15.77 20.40
C LYS A 36 -5.59 -16.63 21.22
N VAL A 37 -6.18 -17.64 20.63
CA VAL A 37 -7.00 -18.61 21.39
C VAL A 37 -6.09 -19.47 22.26
N ILE A 38 -6.44 -19.64 23.55
CA ILE A 38 -5.58 -20.39 24.48
C ILE A 38 -5.31 -21.82 23.98
N GLY A 39 -4.07 -22.26 24.16
CA GLY A 39 -3.57 -23.56 23.65
C GLY A 39 -4.38 -24.76 24.12
N THR A 40 -4.94 -24.70 25.32
CA THR A 40 -5.77 -25.76 25.90
C THR A 40 -7.11 -25.95 25.18
N ILE A 41 -7.76 -24.92 24.70
CA ILE A 41 -8.95 -25.01 23.83
C ILE A 41 -8.53 -25.48 22.45
N ARG A 42 -7.48 -24.90 21.87
CA ARG A 42 -6.98 -25.25 20.54
C ARG A 42 -6.61 -26.74 20.40
N SER A 43 -5.99 -27.31 21.43
CA SER A 43 -5.58 -28.73 21.42
C SER A 43 -6.76 -29.72 21.48
N ARG A 44 -7.96 -29.26 21.82
CA ARG A 44 -9.19 -30.08 21.95
C ARG A 44 -10.23 -29.79 20.90
N THR A 45 -9.88 -28.97 19.92
CA THR A 45 -10.78 -28.58 18.82
C THR A 45 -10.13 -28.89 17.48
N HIS A 46 -10.97 -29.20 16.49
CA HIS A 46 -10.51 -29.26 15.09
C HIS A 46 -10.39 -27.84 14.54
N HIS A 47 -9.31 -27.55 13.83
CA HIS A 47 -9.08 -26.28 13.18
C HIS A 47 -9.46 -26.35 11.70
N TYR A 48 -10.39 -25.48 11.28
CA TYR A 48 -10.84 -25.35 9.89
C TYR A 48 -10.49 -23.92 9.40
N PRO A 49 -9.38 -23.76 8.65
CA PRO A 49 -9.00 -22.45 8.15
C PRO A 49 -9.89 -22.05 6.96
N PHE A 50 -10.55 -20.91 7.08
CA PHE A 50 -11.23 -20.24 5.97
C PHE A 50 -10.31 -19.14 5.41
N ARG A 51 -9.90 -19.29 4.16
CA ARG A 51 -9.00 -18.35 3.48
C ARG A 51 -9.80 -17.34 2.69
N LEU A 52 -9.17 -16.20 2.40
CA LEU A 52 -9.67 -15.24 1.44
C LEU A 52 -9.85 -15.92 0.08
N LEU A 53 -10.87 -15.50 -0.66
CA LEU A 53 -11.11 -16.01 -2.01
C LEU A 53 -10.10 -15.42 -2.99
N THR A 54 -9.71 -16.24 -3.96
CA THR A 54 -8.95 -15.75 -5.12
C THR A 54 -9.85 -14.85 -5.98
N PRO A 55 -9.30 -13.92 -6.77
CA PRO A 55 -10.05 -13.06 -7.67
C PRO A 55 -11.01 -13.85 -8.57
N GLN A 56 -10.55 -14.98 -9.12
CA GLN A 56 -11.37 -15.86 -9.98
C GLN A 56 -12.56 -16.48 -9.23
N ALA A 57 -12.33 -16.98 -8.00
CA ALA A 57 -13.40 -17.56 -7.18
C ALA A 57 -14.41 -16.48 -6.75
N MET A 58 -13.91 -15.29 -6.43
CA MET A 58 -14.74 -14.14 -6.07
C MET A 58 -15.60 -13.68 -7.25
N ARG A 59 -15.02 -13.61 -8.46
CA ARG A 59 -15.75 -13.29 -9.68
C ARG A 59 -16.93 -14.25 -9.88
N GLY A 60 -16.71 -15.56 -9.80
CA GLY A 60 -17.78 -16.55 -9.91
C GLY A 60 -18.86 -16.43 -8.82
N LEU A 61 -18.50 -15.94 -7.62
CA LEU A 61 -19.48 -15.61 -6.58
C LEU A 61 -20.35 -14.42 -6.99
N LEU A 62 -19.71 -13.32 -7.43
CA LEU A 62 -20.40 -12.09 -7.86
C LEU A 62 -21.34 -12.34 -9.04
N GLU A 63 -20.89 -13.06 -10.07
CA GLU A 63 -21.70 -13.42 -11.24
C GLU A 63 -22.98 -14.17 -10.85
N ARG A 64 -22.87 -15.16 -9.95
CA ARG A 64 -24.04 -15.90 -9.46
C ARG A 64 -24.98 -15.01 -8.64
N THR A 65 -24.43 -14.11 -7.83
CA THR A 65 -25.24 -13.19 -7.01
C THR A 65 -25.98 -12.18 -7.89
N VAL A 66 -25.28 -11.57 -8.84
CA VAL A 66 -25.86 -10.62 -9.81
C VAL A 66 -26.99 -11.27 -10.62
N ALA A 67 -26.76 -12.52 -11.08
CA ALA A 67 -27.78 -13.27 -11.82
C ALA A 67 -29.00 -13.60 -10.94
N ALA A 68 -28.81 -13.92 -9.67
CA ALA A 68 -29.89 -14.20 -8.73
C ALA A 68 -30.72 -12.96 -8.39
N GLU A 69 -30.07 -11.78 -8.30
CA GLU A 69 -30.73 -10.49 -8.07
C GLU A 69 -31.37 -9.92 -9.37
N GLY A 70 -31.10 -10.50 -10.54
CA GLY A 70 -31.57 -9.99 -11.82
C GLY A 70 -30.99 -8.62 -12.18
N ALA A 71 -29.84 -8.28 -11.61
CA ALA A 71 -29.18 -7.00 -11.84
C ALA A 71 -28.39 -6.99 -13.15
N ILE A 72 -28.24 -5.81 -13.74
CA ILE A 72 -27.41 -5.58 -14.94
C ILE A 72 -26.12 -4.88 -14.47
N ILE A 73 -24.97 -5.46 -14.81
CA ILE A 73 -23.66 -4.94 -14.44
C ILE A 73 -22.71 -4.99 -15.64
N GLU A 74 -21.97 -3.91 -15.89
CA GLU A 74 -20.88 -3.93 -16.86
C GLU A 74 -19.76 -4.85 -16.42
N GLU A 75 -19.18 -5.57 -17.36
CA GLU A 75 -18.09 -6.53 -17.14
C GLU A 75 -16.88 -5.94 -16.42
N SER A 76 -16.56 -4.70 -16.72
CA SER A 76 -15.47 -3.90 -16.14
C SER A 76 -15.67 -3.53 -14.66
N VAL A 77 -16.89 -3.70 -14.11
CA VAL A 77 -17.19 -3.42 -12.70
C VAL A 77 -16.68 -4.53 -11.77
N TYR A 78 -16.70 -5.79 -12.24
CA TYR A 78 -16.29 -6.93 -11.41
C TYR A 78 -14.88 -6.77 -10.83
N PRO A 79 -13.84 -6.42 -11.59
CA PRO A 79 -12.51 -6.17 -11.05
C PRO A 79 -12.47 -5.09 -9.96
N LEU A 80 -13.24 -4.01 -10.12
CA LEU A 80 -13.30 -2.94 -9.13
C LEU A 80 -13.85 -3.45 -7.78
N VAL A 81 -14.95 -4.20 -7.82
CA VAL A 81 -15.61 -4.72 -6.63
C VAL A 81 -14.74 -5.79 -5.95
N ILE A 82 -14.10 -6.67 -6.72
CA ILE A 82 -13.18 -7.71 -6.23
C ILE A 82 -12.00 -7.07 -5.51
N ARG A 83 -11.37 -6.05 -6.11
CA ARG A 83 -10.25 -5.32 -5.52
C ARG A 83 -10.67 -4.61 -4.23
N ALA A 84 -11.80 -3.90 -4.24
CA ALA A 84 -12.30 -3.19 -3.08
C ALA A 84 -12.66 -4.11 -1.89
N GLY A 85 -13.12 -5.35 -2.17
CA GLY A 85 -13.47 -6.34 -1.17
C GLY A 85 -12.30 -7.11 -0.57
N GLY A 86 -11.07 -6.96 -1.12
CA GLY A 86 -9.83 -7.52 -0.56
C GLY A 86 -9.84 -9.04 -0.36
N GLY A 87 -10.64 -9.80 -1.13
CA GLY A 87 -10.76 -11.26 -1.01
C GLY A 87 -11.77 -11.74 0.05
N SER A 88 -12.38 -10.85 0.81
CA SER A 88 -13.45 -11.14 1.76
C SER A 88 -14.81 -11.25 1.02
N PRO A 89 -15.48 -12.40 1.00
CA PRO A 89 -16.79 -12.52 0.36
C PRO A 89 -17.84 -11.59 0.98
N ARG A 90 -17.80 -11.43 2.30
CA ARG A 90 -18.73 -10.57 3.03
C ARG A 90 -18.58 -9.10 2.61
N ASP A 91 -17.35 -8.62 2.62
CA ASP A 91 -17.09 -7.20 2.31
C ASP A 91 -17.34 -6.93 0.83
N THR A 92 -16.93 -7.85 -0.05
CA THR A 92 -17.17 -7.76 -1.49
C THR A 92 -18.67 -7.71 -1.82
N LEU A 93 -19.48 -8.59 -1.20
CA LEU A 93 -20.92 -8.60 -1.40
C LEU A 93 -21.60 -7.35 -0.80
N SER A 94 -21.11 -6.84 0.35
CA SER A 94 -21.62 -5.60 0.93
C SER A 94 -21.34 -4.40 0.04
N ILE A 95 -20.16 -4.36 -0.59
CA ILE A 95 -19.81 -3.33 -1.57
C ILE A 95 -20.71 -3.42 -2.80
N LEU A 96 -20.89 -4.65 -3.34
CA LEU A 96 -21.78 -4.88 -4.47
C LEU A 96 -23.21 -4.40 -4.17
N ASP A 97 -23.76 -4.75 -3.01
CA ASP A 97 -25.08 -4.34 -2.57
C ASP A 97 -25.24 -2.81 -2.53
N GLN A 98 -24.25 -2.12 -1.94
CA GLN A 98 -24.23 -0.65 -1.91
C GLN A 98 -24.20 -0.03 -3.31
N LEU A 99 -23.44 -0.61 -4.24
CA LEU A 99 -23.37 -0.15 -5.61
C LEU A 99 -24.69 -0.37 -6.35
N LEU A 100 -25.32 -1.54 -6.15
CA LEU A 100 -26.60 -1.88 -6.78
C LEU A 100 -27.75 -1.02 -6.27
N ALA A 101 -27.74 -0.67 -4.97
CA ALA A 101 -28.79 0.16 -4.36
C ALA A 101 -28.94 1.55 -5.02
N GLY A 102 -27.88 2.06 -5.66
CA GLY A 102 -27.89 3.36 -6.34
C GLY A 102 -27.99 3.30 -7.86
N THR A 103 -28.20 2.11 -8.44
CA THR A 103 -28.24 1.96 -9.89
C THR A 103 -29.58 2.38 -10.49
N GLY A 104 -29.51 3.02 -11.66
CA GLY A 104 -30.67 3.34 -12.48
C GLY A 104 -31.10 2.17 -13.39
N PRO A 105 -32.06 2.41 -14.30
CA PRO A 105 -32.57 1.39 -15.22
C PRO A 105 -31.50 0.82 -16.18
N ASP A 106 -30.40 1.55 -16.39
CA ASP A 106 -29.31 1.15 -17.27
C ASP A 106 -28.31 0.17 -16.59
N GLY A 107 -28.54 -0.13 -15.32
CA GLY A 107 -27.68 -1.02 -14.52
C GLY A 107 -26.45 -0.31 -13.94
N LEU A 108 -25.55 -1.12 -13.38
CA LEU A 108 -24.32 -0.65 -12.74
C LEU A 108 -23.20 -0.49 -13.78
N THR A 109 -22.89 0.77 -14.10
CA THR A 109 -21.82 1.11 -15.04
C THR A 109 -20.48 1.24 -14.34
N TYR A 110 -19.38 1.05 -15.09
CA TYR A 110 -18.01 1.23 -14.58
C TYR A 110 -17.78 2.64 -14.02
N GLN A 111 -18.25 3.66 -14.73
CA GLN A 111 -18.07 5.05 -14.32
C GLN A 111 -18.77 5.34 -12.99
N TYR A 112 -19.99 4.84 -12.81
CA TYR A 112 -20.74 5.01 -11.57
C TYR A 112 -20.10 4.24 -10.40
N ALA A 113 -19.70 2.99 -10.61
CA ALA A 113 -19.01 2.20 -9.61
C ALA A 113 -17.69 2.86 -9.17
N ARG A 114 -16.89 3.35 -10.12
CA ARG A 114 -15.63 4.07 -9.85
C ARG A 114 -15.86 5.32 -8.99
N MET A 115 -16.87 6.12 -9.33
CA MET A 115 -17.22 7.32 -8.59
C MET A 115 -17.61 7.01 -7.13
N LEU A 116 -18.46 6.01 -6.91
CA LEU A 116 -18.92 5.64 -5.57
C LEU A 116 -17.80 5.01 -4.71
N LEU A 117 -16.94 4.22 -5.32
CA LEU A 117 -15.81 3.60 -4.63
C LEU A 117 -14.65 4.57 -4.40
N GLY A 118 -14.71 5.78 -4.97
CA GLY A 118 -13.63 6.76 -4.90
C GLY A 118 -12.32 6.23 -5.50
N VAL A 119 -12.42 5.34 -6.51
CA VAL A 119 -11.25 4.78 -7.18
C VAL A 119 -10.60 5.86 -8.03
N THR A 120 -9.29 5.97 -7.90
CA THR A 120 -8.48 6.92 -8.65
C THR A 120 -8.61 6.68 -10.16
N ASP A 121 -8.65 7.75 -10.93
CA ASP A 121 -8.64 7.66 -12.39
C ASP A 121 -7.36 6.97 -12.87
N ASP A 122 -7.53 5.96 -13.72
CA ASP A 122 -6.38 5.24 -14.30
C ASP A 122 -5.40 6.19 -15.01
N THR A 123 -5.89 7.31 -15.57
CA THR A 123 -5.04 8.32 -16.22
C THR A 123 -4.09 9.00 -15.24
N LEU A 124 -4.51 9.27 -14.00
CA LEU A 124 -3.65 9.83 -12.95
C LEU A 124 -2.62 8.82 -12.47
N ILE A 125 -3.03 7.56 -12.31
CA ILE A 125 -2.09 6.49 -11.96
C ILE A 125 -1.07 6.26 -13.09
N ASP A 126 -1.52 6.21 -14.35
CA ASP A 126 -0.65 6.04 -15.51
C ASP A 126 0.34 7.19 -15.67
N ALA A 127 -0.12 8.45 -15.48
CA ALA A 127 0.75 9.63 -15.49
C ALA A 127 1.81 9.57 -14.37
N THR A 128 1.40 9.12 -13.18
CA THR A 128 2.33 8.93 -12.06
C THR A 128 3.37 7.86 -12.37
N ILE A 129 2.96 6.71 -12.90
CA ILE A 129 3.87 5.62 -13.30
C ILE A 129 4.86 6.09 -14.36
N ALA A 130 4.40 6.80 -15.40
CA ALA A 130 5.27 7.35 -16.43
C ALA A 130 6.29 8.36 -15.87
N ALA A 131 5.84 9.28 -14.99
CA ALA A 131 6.71 10.23 -14.32
C ALA A 131 7.75 9.55 -13.42
N LEU A 132 7.36 8.48 -12.73
CA LEU A 132 8.28 7.68 -11.92
C LEU A 132 9.27 6.90 -12.81
N ALA A 133 8.84 6.32 -13.93
CA ALA A 133 9.69 5.59 -14.85
C ALA A 133 10.80 6.49 -15.43
N THR A 134 10.43 7.68 -15.85
CA THR A 134 11.35 8.66 -16.47
C THR A 134 12.07 9.56 -15.45
N ASN A 135 11.78 9.42 -14.15
CA ASN A 135 12.29 10.29 -13.08
C ASN A 135 11.93 11.78 -13.30
N ASP A 136 10.78 12.04 -13.92
CA ASP A 136 10.29 13.39 -14.19
C ASP A 136 9.61 13.98 -12.94
N ARG A 137 10.39 14.81 -12.24
CA ARG A 137 9.94 15.46 -11.01
C ARG A 137 8.80 16.42 -11.24
N ALA A 138 8.84 17.20 -12.34
CA ALA A 138 7.82 18.20 -12.61
C ALA A 138 6.46 17.56 -12.86
N SER A 139 6.39 16.56 -13.73
CA SER A 139 5.17 15.82 -14.03
C SER A 139 4.63 15.10 -12.80
N LEU A 140 5.48 14.52 -11.94
CA LEU A 140 5.03 13.84 -10.73
C LEU A 140 4.33 14.80 -9.76
N PHE A 141 4.89 15.99 -9.51
CA PHE A 141 4.27 16.98 -8.62
C PHE A 141 3.01 17.60 -9.23
N THR A 142 2.97 17.79 -10.56
CA THR A 142 1.74 18.23 -11.24
C THR A 142 0.62 17.20 -11.05
N THR A 143 0.93 15.91 -11.18
CA THR A 143 -0.09 14.85 -10.95
C THR A 143 -0.59 14.86 -9.49
N VAL A 144 0.27 15.19 -8.51
CA VAL A 144 -0.20 15.36 -7.11
C VAL A 144 -1.19 16.53 -7.01
N ASP A 145 -0.95 17.63 -7.68
CA ASP A 145 -1.89 18.76 -7.73
C ASP A 145 -3.21 18.34 -8.38
N ASP A 146 -3.17 17.61 -9.50
CA ASP A 146 -4.36 17.10 -10.19
C ASP A 146 -5.19 16.17 -9.29
N VAL A 147 -4.54 15.31 -8.49
CA VAL A 147 -5.20 14.43 -7.51
C VAL A 147 -5.96 15.25 -6.46
N ILE A 148 -5.36 16.33 -5.96
CA ILE A 148 -5.98 17.19 -4.95
C ILE A 148 -7.13 18.01 -5.58
N GLU A 149 -6.93 18.57 -6.77
CA GLU A 149 -7.96 19.33 -7.49
C GLU A 149 -9.17 18.47 -7.87
N ALA A 150 -8.94 17.20 -8.21
CA ALA A 150 -10.00 16.23 -8.45
C ALA A 150 -10.75 15.82 -7.15
N GLY A 151 -10.35 16.32 -5.98
CA GLY A 151 -10.97 15.98 -4.69
C GLY A 151 -10.71 14.55 -4.23
N LEU A 152 -9.71 13.87 -4.80
CA LEU A 152 -9.34 12.51 -4.42
C LEU A 152 -8.58 12.50 -3.08
N SER A 153 -8.81 11.46 -2.30
CA SER A 153 -8.05 11.27 -1.06
C SER A 153 -6.60 10.90 -1.38
N PRO A 154 -5.57 11.63 -0.88
CA PRO A 154 -4.17 11.25 -1.02
C PRO A 154 -3.87 9.83 -0.55
N ARG A 155 -4.56 9.37 0.48
CA ARG A 155 -4.44 8.00 0.97
C ARG A 155 -4.97 6.99 -0.05
N LYS A 156 -6.19 7.21 -0.59
CA LYS A 156 -6.79 6.31 -1.57
C LYS A 156 -5.96 6.26 -2.85
N PHE A 157 -5.49 7.41 -3.32
CA PHE A 157 -4.53 7.49 -4.43
C PHE A 157 -3.27 6.66 -4.18
N SER A 158 -2.69 6.76 -2.97
CA SER A 158 -1.50 5.98 -2.60
C SER A 158 -1.77 4.48 -2.53
N GLU A 159 -2.95 4.06 -2.06
CA GLU A 159 -3.40 2.66 -2.06
C GLU A 159 -3.53 2.14 -3.50
N ASP A 160 -4.21 2.88 -4.38
CA ASP A 160 -4.39 2.50 -5.78
C ASP A 160 -3.06 2.47 -6.56
N LEU A 161 -2.14 3.40 -6.27
CA LEU A 161 -0.79 3.41 -6.84
C LEU A 161 0.03 2.20 -6.34
N LEU A 162 -0.09 1.83 -5.07
CA LEU A 162 0.58 0.64 -4.52
C LEU A 162 0.08 -0.64 -5.18
N ASP A 163 -1.23 -0.76 -5.39
CA ASP A 163 -1.82 -1.88 -6.11
C ASP A 163 -1.29 -1.97 -7.54
N ARG A 164 -1.19 -0.83 -8.24
CA ARG A 164 -0.59 -0.78 -9.58
C ARG A 164 0.86 -1.23 -9.57
N LEU A 165 1.68 -0.75 -8.63
CA LEU A 165 3.09 -1.16 -8.51
C LEU A 165 3.22 -2.67 -8.24
N ARG A 166 2.33 -3.26 -7.43
CA ARG A 166 2.26 -4.71 -7.22
C ARG A 166 1.99 -5.45 -8.53
N ASP A 167 1.01 -5.00 -9.30
CA ASP A 167 0.67 -5.63 -10.59
C ASP A 167 1.85 -5.55 -11.57
N LEU A 168 2.53 -4.41 -11.63
CA LEU A 168 3.73 -4.24 -12.45
C LEU A 168 4.89 -5.16 -12.01
N MET A 169 5.10 -5.35 -10.70
CA MET A 169 6.09 -6.32 -10.19
C MET A 169 5.77 -7.74 -10.62
N LEU A 170 4.50 -8.12 -10.55
CA LEU A 170 4.07 -9.46 -10.99
C LEU A 170 4.29 -9.66 -12.48
N LEU A 171 3.99 -8.65 -13.30
CA LEU A 171 4.20 -8.69 -14.74
C LEU A 171 5.68 -8.70 -15.13
N GLN A 172 6.55 -8.04 -14.37
CA GLN A 172 8.02 -8.17 -14.56
C GLN A 172 8.50 -9.60 -14.32
N ALA A 173 7.97 -10.25 -13.27
CA ALA A 173 8.36 -11.62 -12.92
C ALA A 173 7.69 -12.67 -13.82
N VAL A 174 6.43 -12.44 -14.19
CA VAL A 174 5.59 -13.36 -14.95
C VAL A 174 4.81 -12.56 -16.01
N PRO A 175 5.35 -12.40 -17.23
CA PRO A 175 4.69 -11.61 -18.28
C PRO A 175 3.28 -12.07 -18.64
N ASP A 176 2.96 -13.33 -18.41
CA ASP A 176 1.63 -13.93 -18.64
C ASP A 176 0.70 -13.87 -17.41
N ALA A 177 1.02 -13.03 -16.42
CA ALA A 177 0.30 -12.94 -15.14
C ALA A 177 -1.18 -12.60 -15.28
N VAL A 178 -1.57 -11.85 -16.30
CA VAL A 178 -2.99 -11.53 -16.59
C VAL A 178 -3.75 -12.79 -16.99
N ASN A 179 -3.25 -13.58 -17.94
CA ASN A 179 -3.89 -14.81 -18.40
C ASN A 179 -3.91 -15.89 -17.30
N LEU A 180 -2.92 -15.88 -16.41
CA LEU A 180 -2.86 -16.77 -15.26
C LEU A 180 -3.77 -16.34 -14.09
N GLY A 181 -4.44 -15.17 -14.21
CA GLY A 181 -5.31 -14.64 -13.15
C GLY A 181 -4.57 -14.16 -11.91
N LEU A 182 -3.25 -13.89 -12.02
CA LEU A 182 -2.43 -13.32 -10.96
C LEU A 182 -2.60 -11.80 -10.88
N VAL A 183 -2.85 -11.18 -12.03
CA VAL A 183 -3.19 -9.76 -12.18
C VAL A 183 -4.60 -9.69 -12.76
N ASP A 184 -5.48 -9.00 -12.06
CA ASP A 184 -6.85 -8.77 -12.50
C ASP A 184 -6.93 -7.44 -13.25
N ALA A 185 -6.90 -7.53 -14.57
CA ALA A 185 -6.97 -6.38 -15.46
C ALA A 185 -7.95 -6.65 -16.60
N PRO A 186 -8.70 -5.61 -17.07
CA PRO A 186 -9.43 -5.69 -18.32
C PRO A 186 -8.50 -6.08 -19.48
N THR A 187 -9.04 -6.78 -20.49
CA THR A 187 -8.23 -7.34 -21.59
C THR A 187 -7.45 -6.27 -22.36
N ASP A 188 -8.01 -5.08 -22.50
CA ASP A 188 -7.41 -3.93 -23.18
C ASP A 188 -6.29 -3.25 -22.34
N ARG A 189 -6.27 -3.47 -21.03
CA ARG A 189 -5.27 -2.88 -20.12
C ARG A 189 -4.03 -3.74 -19.96
N GLY A 190 -4.11 -5.04 -20.23
CA GLY A 190 -3.00 -5.98 -20.02
C GLY A 190 -1.71 -5.59 -20.75
N GLU A 191 -1.83 -5.17 -22.01
CA GLU A 191 -0.67 -4.74 -22.82
C GLU A 191 -0.06 -3.44 -22.26
N ILE A 192 -0.88 -2.47 -21.84
CA ILE A 192 -0.42 -1.21 -21.24
C ILE A 192 0.35 -1.48 -19.95
N LEU A 193 -0.18 -2.34 -19.08
CA LEU A 193 0.49 -2.72 -17.83
C LEU A 193 1.83 -3.42 -18.07
N LEU A 194 1.88 -4.31 -19.05
CA LEU A 194 3.13 -4.99 -19.42
C LEU A 194 4.17 -4.01 -19.94
N GLN A 195 3.77 -3.05 -20.78
CA GLN A 195 4.65 -1.99 -21.26
C GLN A 195 5.17 -1.14 -20.10
N GLN A 196 4.28 -0.66 -19.21
CA GLN A 196 4.66 0.09 -18.02
C GLN A 196 5.66 -0.69 -17.14
N ALA A 197 5.45 -2.00 -16.97
CA ALA A 197 6.36 -2.84 -16.20
C ALA A 197 7.77 -2.88 -16.79
N GLN A 198 7.90 -2.87 -18.12
CA GLN A 198 9.18 -2.90 -18.84
C GLN A 198 9.94 -1.58 -18.80
N GLU A 199 9.29 -0.46 -18.47
CA GLU A 199 9.93 0.86 -18.37
C GLU A 199 10.79 1.00 -17.10
N PHE A 200 10.66 0.07 -16.15
CA PHE A 200 11.39 0.11 -14.88
C PHE A 200 12.50 -0.93 -14.81
N ASP A 201 13.61 -0.57 -14.18
CA ASP A 201 14.56 -1.54 -13.65
C ASP A 201 13.87 -2.46 -12.62
N SER A 202 14.28 -3.73 -12.60
CA SER A 202 13.70 -4.78 -11.75
C SER A 202 13.73 -4.47 -10.25
N GLN A 203 14.66 -3.64 -9.80
CA GLN A 203 14.78 -3.25 -8.39
C GLN A 203 14.02 -1.97 -8.04
N ARG A 204 13.64 -1.19 -9.04
CA ARG A 204 13.04 0.12 -8.83
C ARG A 204 11.60 0.05 -8.34
N ILE A 205 10.77 -0.81 -8.94
CA ILE A 205 9.37 -0.97 -8.52
C ILE A 205 9.27 -1.47 -7.08
N PRO A 206 9.97 -2.55 -6.64
CA PRO A 206 9.94 -2.99 -5.24
C PRO A 206 10.35 -1.90 -4.25
N ARG A 207 11.35 -1.08 -4.59
CA ARG A 207 11.79 0.04 -3.76
C ARG A 207 10.72 1.11 -3.62
N ILE A 208 10.12 1.54 -4.73
CA ILE A 208 9.05 2.55 -4.75
C ILE A 208 7.84 2.04 -3.96
N ALA A 209 7.44 0.79 -4.18
CA ALA A 209 6.36 0.14 -3.45
C ALA A 209 6.62 0.08 -1.94
N GLY A 210 7.86 -0.21 -1.52
CA GLY A 210 8.27 -0.19 -0.11
C GLY A 210 8.12 1.20 0.51
N ILE A 211 8.62 2.26 -0.15
CA ILE A 211 8.48 3.65 0.32
C ILE A 211 7.00 4.03 0.49
N LEU A 212 6.17 3.66 -0.48
CA LEU A 212 4.74 3.99 -0.48
C LEU A 212 4.00 3.22 0.62
N ASN A 213 4.26 1.92 0.78
CA ASN A 213 3.67 1.08 1.82
C ASN A 213 4.00 1.59 3.23
N ASP A 214 5.26 1.94 3.49
CA ASP A 214 5.68 2.51 4.78
C ASP A 214 5.02 3.87 5.06
N GLY A 215 4.78 4.66 3.99
CA GLY A 215 4.13 5.95 4.07
C GLY A 215 2.62 5.89 4.30
N LEU A 216 1.94 4.82 3.87
CA LEU A 216 0.48 4.69 4.00
C LEU A 216 -0.01 4.75 5.45
N SER A 217 0.74 4.17 6.38
CA SER A 217 0.42 4.24 7.82
C SER A 217 0.46 5.68 8.34
N SER A 218 1.38 6.50 7.84
CA SER A 218 1.54 7.91 8.19
C SER A 218 0.44 8.80 7.61
N LEU A 219 -0.14 8.42 6.47
CA LEU A 219 -1.28 9.13 5.86
C LEU A 219 -2.57 8.94 6.67
N LYS A 220 -2.67 7.90 7.50
CA LYS A 220 -3.82 7.65 8.35
C LYS A 220 -3.81 8.63 9.54
N GLY A 221 -4.74 9.59 9.53
CA GLY A 221 -4.86 10.61 10.59
C GLY A 221 -3.87 11.79 10.45
N ALA A 222 -3.27 11.96 9.29
CA ALA A 222 -2.37 13.08 9.02
C ALA A 222 -3.10 14.42 9.04
N THR A 223 -2.48 15.42 9.67
CA THR A 223 -2.98 16.80 9.67
C THR A 223 -2.88 17.45 8.29
N SER A 224 -1.90 17.05 7.48
CA SER A 224 -1.69 17.52 6.11
C SER A 224 -1.40 16.34 5.16
N PRO A 225 -2.45 15.65 4.68
CA PRO A 225 -2.30 14.50 3.79
C PRO A 225 -1.59 14.86 2.47
N ARG A 226 -1.84 16.06 1.92
CA ARG A 226 -1.16 16.58 0.72
C ARG A 226 0.35 16.63 0.91
N LEU A 227 0.82 17.28 1.96
CA LEU A 227 2.26 17.42 2.24
C LEU A 227 2.94 16.05 2.39
N LEU A 228 2.28 15.10 3.05
CA LEU A 228 2.83 13.75 3.17
C LEU A 228 2.92 13.04 1.83
N LEU A 229 1.92 13.18 0.95
CA LEU A 229 1.99 12.63 -0.41
C LEU A 229 3.15 13.25 -1.19
N GLU A 230 3.34 14.58 -1.13
CA GLU A 230 4.47 15.27 -1.76
C GLU A 230 5.82 14.75 -1.25
N ILE A 231 5.95 14.52 0.07
CA ILE A 231 7.16 13.92 0.67
C ILE A 231 7.39 12.50 0.16
N LEU A 232 6.35 11.69 0.04
CA LEU A 232 6.46 10.33 -0.48
C LEU A 232 6.90 10.35 -1.95
N CYS A 233 6.31 11.22 -2.77
CA CYS A 233 6.72 11.43 -4.15
C CYS A 233 8.19 11.84 -4.26
N ALA A 234 8.65 12.77 -3.43
CA ALA A 234 10.05 13.15 -3.38
C ALA A 234 10.98 11.98 -3.03
N LYS A 235 10.60 11.14 -2.06
CA LYS A 235 11.38 9.94 -1.66
C LYS A 235 11.44 8.91 -2.78
N MET A 236 10.36 8.69 -3.52
CA MET A 236 10.30 7.73 -4.62
C MET A 236 11.24 8.11 -5.78
N LEU A 237 11.51 9.41 -5.98
CA LEU A 237 12.42 9.93 -7.00
C LEU A 237 13.91 9.85 -6.62
N ILE A 238 14.25 9.64 -5.34
CA ILE A 238 15.64 9.53 -4.90
C ILE A 238 16.19 8.15 -5.30
N GLU A 239 17.24 8.12 -6.13
CA GLU A 239 17.93 6.88 -6.47
C GLU A 239 18.92 6.47 -5.36
N PRO A 240 18.99 5.17 -5.00
CA PRO A 240 20.01 4.70 -4.08
C PRO A 240 21.38 4.81 -4.76
N GLY A 241 22.23 5.68 -4.27
CA GLY A 241 23.60 5.89 -4.80
C GLY A 241 23.84 7.23 -5.48
N GLY A 242 22.85 8.07 -5.62
CA GLY A 242 23.08 9.48 -5.93
C GLY A 242 23.81 10.14 -4.77
N GLN A 243 25.14 10.14 -4.79
CA GLN A 243 25.91 11.06 -3.96
C GLN A 243 25.34 12.45 -4.18
N ALA A 244 24.86 13.08 -3.12
CA ALA A 244 24.60 14.52 -3.16
C ALA A 244 25.82 15.16 -3.82
N ALA A 245 25.64 15.83 -4.96
CA ALA A 245 26.71 16.62 -5.54
C ALA A 245 27.29 17.46 -4.41
N PRO A 246 28.61 17.44 -4.20
CA PRO A 246 29.20 18.23 -3.13
C PRO A 246 28.72 19.66 -3.32
N ALA A 247 28.06 20.21 -2.31
CA ALA A 247 27.67 21.61 -2.31
C ALA A 247 28.89 22.43 -2.75
N PRO A 248 28.73 23.39 -3.68
CA PRO A 248 29.85 24.23 -4.09
C PRO A 248 30.50 24.79 -2.83
N ALA A 249 31.74 24.39 -2.59
CA ALA A 249 32.49 24.86 -1.46
C ALA A 249 32.48 26.37 -1.55
N LEU A 250 31.78 27.03 -0.65
CA LEU A 250 31.91 28.47 -0.45
C LEU A 250 33.38 28.70 -0.19
N SER A 251 34.04 29.31 -1.18
CA SER A 251 35.45 29.71 -1.08
C SER A 251 35.63 30.47 0.22
N ALA A 252 36.36 29.89 1.16
CA ALA A 252 36.74 30.58 2.38
C ALA A 252 37.47 31.89 1.97
N PRO A 253 37.16 33.05 2.59
CA PRO A 253 37.85 34.27 2.29
C PRO A 253 39.34 34.08 2.60
N SER A 254 40.19 34.36 1.59
CA SER A 254 41.65 34.36 1.67
C SER A 254 42.10 35.06 2.93
N ALA A 255 42.82 34.37 3.80
CA ALA A 255 43.39 34.90 5.01
C ALA A 255 44.37 36.02 4.62
N ARG A 256 44.15 37.24 5.15
CA ARG A 256 45.07 38.37 5.10
C ARG A 256 46.43 37.96 5.68
N PRO A 257 47.55 38.28 5.07
CA PRO A 257 48.86 38.00 5.65
C PRO A 257 49.04 38.76 6.96
N THR A 258 49.34 38.04 8.02
CA THR A 258 49.71 38.58 9.35
C THR A 258 51.07 39.26 9.25
N PRO A 259 51.28 40.49 9.78
CA PRO A 259 52.59 41.13 9.82
C PRO A 259 53.57 40.35 10.72
N ALA A 260 54.80 40.18 10.27
CA ALA A 260 55.88 39.53 10.99
C ALA A 260 56.20 40.24 12.31
N ALA A 261 56.28 39.51 13.41
CA ALA A 261 56.74 40.00 14.68
C ALA A 261 58.27 40.31 14.64
N PRO A 262 58.77 41.36 15.35
CA PRO A 262 60.17 41.69 15.35
C PRO A 262 60.99 40.70 16.17
N ALA A 263 62.23 40.43 15.69
CA ALA A 263 63.19 39.53 16.27
C ALA A 263 63.59 39.93 17.71
N SER A 264 63.48 38.99 18.62
CA SER A 264 63.99 39.19 19.99
C SER A 264 65.52 39.00 20.05
N THR A 265 66.20 40.01 20.57
CA THR A 265 67.62 40.02 20.92
C THR A 265 67.95 39.02 22.01
N PRO A 266 69.13 38.38 22.02
CA PRO A 266 69.54 37.43 23.04
C PRO A 266 69.90 38.07 24.38
N SER A 267 69.29 37.65 25.45
CA SER A 267 69.59 38.04 26.82
C SER A 267 70.80 37.28 27.34
N SER A 268 71.75 38.08 27.79
CA SER A 268 72.99 37.65 28.48
C SER A 268 72.75 36.85 29.75
N LYS A 269 73.58 35.82 29.94
CA LYS A 269 73.75 35.06 31.17
C LYS A 269 74.24 35.95 32.30
N TYR A 270 73.61 35.96 33.43
CA TYR A 270 74.16 36.44 34.68
C TYR A 270 74.28 35.28 35.69
N GLU A 271 75.53 34.95 36.02
CA GLU A 271 75.97 34.04 37.08
C GLU A 271 75.97 34.75 38.43
N ARG A 272 75.44 34.13 39.48
CA ARG A 272 75.57 34.56 40.86
C ARG A 272 76.66 33.72 41.55
N PRO A 273 77.60 34.28 42.26
CA PRO A 273 78.40 33.52 43.19
C PRO A 273 77.90 33.60 44.63
N SER A 274 78.19 32.49 45.41
CA SER A 274 78.13 32.22 46.86
C SER A 274 76.75 32.28 47.50
#